data_c8ac5fdf50e2aa6d7f2ba1f2a06c0c4e
#
_entry.id   c8ac5fdf50e2aa6d7f2ba1f2a06c0c4e
#
_cell.length_a   1.000
_cell.length_b   1.000
_cell.length_c   1.000
_cell.angle_alpha   90.00
_cell.angle_beta   90.00
_cell.angle_gamma   90.00
#
_symmetry.space_group_name_H-M   'P 1'
#
loop_
_entity.id
_entity.type
_entity.pdbx_description
1 polymer ?
#
loop_
_entity_poly.entity_id
_entity_poly.type
_entity_poly.pdbx_seq_one_letter_code
_entity_poly.pdbx_strand_id
1 'polypeptide(L)'
;ADFTWQHSGQPLPGRSLSVAFDLKIPAIYTEGRGGKSVRHSDLQGYIDGVQRVLHELEMLTSAPISRVASCQVVGEGNTDAGITAQIAGYIVTRAECGQWVSQQEIIADIIDVHGEVLSQIYAPHDGFIMMRRRDARIEVGDSLFIFAKKDVRS
;
A
#
# COMPACT_ATOMS: atom_id res chain seq x y z
N ALA A 1 -8.50 -8.84 -4.10
CA ALA A 1 -7.33 -8.15 -3.51
C ALA A 1 -6.37 -9.17 -2.95
N ASP A 2 -5.08 -8.87 -3.02
CA ASP A 2 -4.05 -9.76 -2.44
C ASP A 2 -3.93 -9.51 -0.93
N PHE A 3 -4.21 -8.28 -0.52
CA PHE A 3 -4.16 -7.85 0.87
C PHE A 3 -5.47 -7.18 1.31
N THR A 4 -5.83 -7.40 2.57
CA THR A 4 -6.72 -6.51 3.32
C THR A 4 -5.86 -5.75 4.32
N TRP A 5 -5.81 -4.42 4.18
CA TRP A 5 -5.01 -3.56 5.02
C TRP A 5 -5.88 -2.83 6.03
N GLN A 6 -5.73 -3.18 7.29
CA GLN A 6 -6.36 -2.48 8.40
C GLN A 6 -5.43 -1.37 8.88
N HIS A 7 -5.89 -0.13 8.79
CA HIS A 7 -5.15 0.99 9.34
C HIS A 7 -5.17 0.97 10.87
N SER A 8 -4.03 1.19 11.50
CA SER A 8 -3.88 1.18 12.95
C SER A 8 -4.33 2.48 13.62
N GLY A 9 -4.49 3.56 12.84
CA GLY A 9 -4.89 4.89 13.31
C GLY A 9 -6.31 5.28 12.87
N GLN A 10 -6.76 6.46 13.33
CA GLN A 10 -8.00 7.05 12.85
C GLN A 10 -7.81 7.61 11.44
N PRO A 11 -8.87 7.59 10.60
CA PRO A 11 -8.80 8.22 9.29
C PRO A 11 -8.45 9.71 9.38
N LEU A 12 -7.62 10.17 8.46
CA LEU A 12 -7.24 11.58 8.41
C LEU A 12 -8.47 12.47 8.19
N PRO A 13 -8.62 13.57 8.93
CA PRO A 13 -9.75 14.50 8.80
C PRO A 13 -9.92 15.02 7.37
N GLY A 14 -11.17 15.32 6.97
CA GLY A 14 -11.49 15.89 5.66
C GLY A 14 -11.55 14.89 4.51
N ARG A 15 -11.42 13.61 4.78
CA ARG A 15 -11.56 12.51 3.78
C ARG A 15 -12.92 11.83 3.94
N SER A 16 -13.42 11.21 2.86
CA SER A 16 -14.69 10.45 2.89
C SER A 16 -14.68 9.33 3.94
N LEU A 17 -13.54 8.68 4.17
CA LEU A 17 -13.41 7.66 5.21
C LEU A 17 -13.56 8.25 6.63
N SER A 18 -13.07 9.46 6.89
CA SER A 18 -13.26 10.08 8.21
C SER A 18 -14.72 10.41 8.47
N VAL A 19 -15.45 10.88 7.47
CA VAL A 19 -16.89 11.11 7.58
C VAL A 19 -17.64 9.80 7.86
N ALA A 20 -17.33 8.73 7.13
CA ALA A 20 -17.93 7.43 7.35
C ALA A 20 -17.61 6.90 8.77
N PHE A 21 -16.38 7.07 9.24
CA PHE A 21 -15.93 6.66 10.57
C PHE A 21 -16.73 7.41 11.66
N ASP A 22 -16.86 8.74 11.54
CA ASP A 22 -17.61 9.57 12.49
C ASP A 22 -19.09 9.19 12.54
N LEU A 23 -19.67 8.85 11.39
CA LEU A 23 -21.05 8.39 11.24
C LEU A 23 -21.25 6.89 11.58
N LYS A 24 -20.19 6.17 11.93
CA LYS A 24 -20.19 4.71 12.19
C LYS A 24 -20.72 3.89 11.00
N ILE A 25 -20.46 4.35 9.80
CA ILE A 25 -20.80 3.65 8.55
C ILE A 25 -19.60 2.81 8.16
N PRO A 26 -19.77 1.46 7.96
CA PRO A 26 -18.72 0.63 7.42
C PRO A 26 -18.24 1.17 6.08
N ALA A 27 -16.94 1.40 5.94
CA ALA A 27 -16.38 1.94 4.74
C ALA A 27 -15.01 1.29 4.45
N ILE A 28 -14.77 1.05 3.17
CA ILE A 28 -13.48 0.63 2.64
C ILE A 28 -13.15 1.52 1.43
N TYR A 29 -11.88 1.61 1.11
CA TYR A 29 -11.46 2.03 -0.20
C TYR A 29 -10.53 0.98 -0.80
N THR A 30 -10.40 0.98 -2.10
CA THR A 30 -9.54 0.04 -2.80
C THR A 30 -8.63 0.80 -3.75
N GLU A 31 -7.39 0.38 -3.80
CA GLU A 31 -6.38 0.95 -4.68
C GLU A 31 -5.82 -0.14 -5.59
N GLY A 32 -5.63 0.19 -6.86
CA GLY A 32 -4.88 -0.63 -7.79
C GLY A 32 -3.38 -0.50 -7.54
N ARG A 33 -2.59 -1.22 -8.30
CA ARG A 33 -1.12 -1.23 -8.17
C ARG A 33 -0.45 0.10 -8.57
N GLY A 34 -1.24 1.10 -8.94
CA GLY A 34 -0.76 2.43 -9.29
C GLY A 34 0.08 2.47 -10.55
N GLY A 35 0.98 3.44 -10.61
CA GLY A 35 1.93 3.54 -11.72
C GLY A 35 1.39 4.23 -12.96
N LYS A 36 0.33 5.05 -12.85
CA LYS A 36 -0.33 5.77 -13.95
C LYS A 36 -0.83 4.83 -15.08
N SER A 37 -1.09 3.56 -14.75
CA SER A 37 -1.60 2.57 -15.69
C SER A 37 -2.80 1.84 -15.10
N VAL A 38 -3.72 1.41 -15.97
CA VAL A 38 -4.84 0.55 -15.61
C VAL A 38 -4.57 -0.84 -16.15
N ARG A 39 -4.53 -1.84 -15.26
CA ARG A 39 -4.44 -3.24 -15.66
C ARG A 39 -5.82 -3.84 -15.72
N HIS A 40 -6.05 -4.75 -16.67
CA HIS A 40 -7.34 -5.44 -16.78
C HIS A 40 -7.74 -6.14 -15.47
N SER A 41 -6.78 -6.77 -14.79
CA SER A 41 -7.02 -7.43 -13.49
C SER A 41 -7.46 -6.46 -12.39
N ASP A 42 -6.91 -5.24 -12.36
CA ASP A 42 -7.28 -4.22 -11.38
C ASP A 42 -8.70 -3.70 -11.68
N LEU A 43 -8.99 -3.39 -12.97
CA LEU A 43 -10.31 -2.97 -13.41
C LEU A 43 -11.38 -4.04 -13.09
N GLN A 44 -11.10 -5.31 -13.40
CA GLN A 44 -12.04 -6.39 -13.11
C GLN A 44 -12.29 -6.54 -11.60
N GLY A 45 -11.23 -6.37 -10.78
CA GLY A 45 -11.34 -6.38 -9.31
C GLY A 45 -12.25 -5.28 -8.78
N TYR A 46 -12.20 -4.07 -9.35
CA TYR A 46 -13.11 -2.98 -8.98
C TYR A 46 -14.56 -3.29 -9.39
N ILE A 47 -14.78 -3.76 -10.62
CA ILE A 47 -16.12 -4.13 -11.11
C ILE A 47 -16.73 -5.20 -10.22
N ASP A 48 -15.99 -6.28 -9.96
CA ASP A 48 -16.44 -7.38 -9.10
C ASP A 48 -16.74 -6.90 -7.67
N GLY A 49 -15.93 -6.00 -7.15
CA GLY A 49 -16.11 -5.41 -5.81
C GLY A 49 -17.42 -4.63 -5.70
N VAL A 50 -17.68 -3.75 -6.66
CA VAL A 50 -18.93 -2.96 -6.72
C VAL A 50 -20.15 -3.88 -6.86
N GLN A 51 -20.08 -4.85 -7.76
CA GLN A 51 -21.19 -5.80 -7.95
C GLN A 51 -21.51 -6.61 -6.69
N ARG A 52 -20.50 -7.00 -5.89
CA ARG A 52 -20.72 -7.67 -4.60
C ARG A 52 -21.39 -6.77 -3.58
N VAL A 53 -20.98 -5.50 -3.49
CA VAL A 53 -21.64 -4.54 -2.59
C VAL A 53 -23.10 -4.34 -3.00
N LEU A 54 -23.38 -4.18 -4.29
CA LEU A 54 -24.75 -4.04 -4.79
C LEU A 54 -25.60 -5.31 -4.55
N HIS A 55 -24.99 -6.48 -4.65
CA HIS A 55 -25.68 -7.74 -4.33
C HIS A 55 -25.98 -7.85 -2.84
N GLU A 56 -25.04 -7.49 -1.97
CA GLU A 56 -25.23 -7.49 -0.51
C GLU A 56 -26.33 -6.51 -0.06
N LEU A 57 -26.47 -5.42 -0.81
CA LEU A 57 -27.56 -4.44 -0.63
C LEU A 57 -28.88 -4.84 -1.33
N GLU A 58 -28.99 -6.08 -1.80
CA GLU A 58 -30.17 -6.62 -2.51
C GLU A 58 -30.55 -5.86 -3.78
N MET A 59 -29.61 -5.08 -4.34
CA MET A 59 -29.82 -4.33 -5.59
C MET A 59 -29.53 -5.18 -6.84
N LEU A 60 -28.82 -6.28 -6.69
CA LEU A 60 -28.57 -7.28 -7.75
C LEU A 60 -28.93 -8.67 -7.27
N THR A 61 -29.44 -9.51 -8.18
CA THR A 61 -29.83 -10.90 -7.89
C THR A 61 -28.66 -11.87 -7.88
N SER A 62 -27.51 -11.48 -8.40
CA SER A 62 -26.30 -12.31 -8.46
C SER A 62 -25.06 -11.48 -8.26
N ALA A 63 -24.01 -12.11 -7.75
CA ALA A 63 -22.71 -11.50 -7.57
C ALA A 63 -21.59 -12.40 -8.12
N PRO A 64 -20.42 -11.83 -8.49
CA PRO A 64 -19.22 -12.58 -8.79
C PRO A 64 -18.78 -13.43 -7.59
N ILE A 65 -18.06 -14.53 -7.87
CA ILE A 65 -17.52 -15.40 -6.83
C ILE A 65 -16.65 -14.58 -5.87
N SER A 66 -16.92 -14.70 -4.57
CA SER A 66 -16.14 -14.04 -3.54
C SER A 66 -14.72 -14.62 -3.50
N ARG A 67 -13.73 -13.74 -3.45
CA ARG A 67 -12.34 -14.09 -3.18
C ARG A 67 -11.93 -13.40 -1.88
N VAL A 68 -11.54 -14.20 -0.91
CA VAL A 68 -10.95 -13.68 0.34
C VAL A 68 -9.53 -13.22 0.02
N ALA A 69 -9.10 -12.11 0.60
CA ALA A 69 -7.72 -11.67 0.51
C ALA A 69 -6.78 -12.74 1.11
N SER A 70 -5.67 -12.99 0.46
CA SER A 70 -4.70 -14.02 0.88
C SER A 70 -3.97 -13.64 2.16
N CYS A 71 -3.93 -12.36 2.50
CA CYS A 71 -3.21 -11.85 3.66
C CYS A 71 -3.93 -10.65 4.28
N GLN A 72 -4.04 -10.65 5.61
CA GLN A 72 -4.45 -9.49 6.38
C GLN A 72 -3.23 -8.81 6.99
N VAL A 73 -3.16 -7.50 6.83
CA VAL A 73 -2.04 -6.70 7.35
C VAL A 73 -2.56 -5.52 8.16
N VAL A 74 -1.76 -5.09 9.12
CA VAL A 74 -2.04 -3.94 9.99
C VAL A 74 -0.88 -2.97 9.88
N GLY A 75 -1.17 -1.68 9.74
CA GLY A 75 -0.15 -0.66 9.71
C GLY A 75 -0.69 0.74 9.53
N GLU A 76 0.19 1.71 9.66
CA GLU A 76 -0.11 3.11 9.37
C GLU A 76 -0.26 3.29 7.86
N GLY A 77 -1.43 3.76 7.42
CA GLY A 77 -1.70 4.02 6.01
C GLY A 77 -1.28 5.41 5.54
N ASN A 78 -0.66 6.20 6.43
CA ASN A 78 -0.21 7.54 6.08
C ASN A 78 1.14 7.50 5.37
N THR A 79 1.22 8.11 4.18
CA THR A 79 2.45 8.23 3.40
C THR A 79 3.54 9.01 4.14
N ASP A 80 3.16 9.93 5.02
CA ASP A 80 4.10 10.74 5.81
C ASP A 80 4.78 9.94 6.93
N ALA A 81 4.24 8.78 7.30
CA ALA A 81 4.81 7.87 8.29
C ALA A 81 5.78 6.84 7.67
N GLY A 82 6.00 6.89 6.36
CA GLY A 82 6.91 6.00 5.65
C GLY A 82 8.38 6.32 5.84
N ILE A 83 9.24 5.48 5.27
CA ILE A 83 10.67 5.79 5.14
C ILE A 83 10.84 6.94 4.15
N THR A 84 11.56 7.98 4.55
CA THR A 84 11.86 9.14 3.70
C THR A 84 13.34 9.18 3.29
N ALA A 85 13.60 9.78 2.13
CA ALA A 85 14.95 10.00 1.64
C ALA A 85 15.70 11.00 2.54
N GLN A 86 16.89 10.63 2.97
CA GLN A 86 17.79 11.51 3.75
C GLN A 86 18.82 12.22 2.86
N ILE A 87 18.95 11.78 1.61
CA ILE A 87 19.84 12.32 0.61
C ILE A 87 19.15 12.31 -0.77
N ALA A 88 19.45 13.28 -1.61
CA ALA A 88 18.99 13.30 -2.99
C ALA A 88 19.80 12.33 -3.86
N GLY A 89 19.19 11.79 -4.91
CA GLY A 89 19.85 10.86 -5.82
C GLY A 89 18.87 10.09 -6.68
N TYR A 90 19.24 8.87 -7.01
CA TYR A 90 18.40 7.93 -7.75
C TYR A 90 18.19 6.67 -6.92
N ILE A 91 16.93 6.30 -6.67
CA ILE A 91 16.60 5.07 -5.94
C ILE A 91 16.60 3.87 -6.87
N VAL A 92 17.35 2.82 -6.48
CA VAL A 92 17.36 1.51 -7.12
C VAL A 92 16.76 0.52 -6.13
N THR A 93 15.51 0.12 -6.37
CA THR A 93 14.76 -0.75 -5.45
C THR A 93 15.19 -2.21 -5.62
N ARG A 94 15.37 -2.91 -4.49
CA ARG A 94 15.68 -4.35 -4.42
C ARG A 94 14.47 -5.18 -4.02
N ALA A 95 13.41 -4.53 -3.51
CA ALA A 95 12.20 -5.19 -3.04
C ALA A 95 10.96 -4.60 -3.71
N GLU A 96 9.92 -5.42 -3.87
CA GLU A 96 8.69 -5.10 -4.57
C GLU A 96 7.50 -4.92 -3.62
N CYS A 97 6.45 -4.18 -4.08
CA CYS A 97 5.20 -4.10 -3.34
C CYS A 97 4.57 -5.50 -3.15
N GLY A 98 4.11 -5.78 -1.94
CA GLY A 98 3.58 -7.08 -1.54
C GLY A 98 4.64 -8.10 -1.12
N GLN A 99 5.92 -7.77 -1.20
CA GLN A 99 7.01 -8.62 -0.72
C GLN A 99 7.15 -8.51 0.79
N TRP A 100 7.35 -9.65 1.45
CA TRP A 100 7.80 -9.71 2.83
C TRP A 100 9.29 -9.44 2.89
N VAL A 101 9.71 -8.62 3.84
CA VAL A 101 11.12 -8.33 4.13
C VAL A 101 11.38 -8.46 5.62
N SER A 102 12.60 -8.84 5.97
CA SER A 102 13.05 -8.96 7.35
C SER A 102 13.69 -7.65 7.83
N GLN A 103 13.65 -7.41 9.14
CA GLN A 103 14.32 -6.25 9.74
C GLN A 103 15.80 -6.20 9.32
N GLN A 104 16.30 -5.01 8.99
CA GLN A 104 17.66 -4.76 8.50
C GLN A 104 17.98 -5.37 7.11
N GLU A 105 17.02 -5.92 6.40
CA GLU A 105 17.20 -6.29 5.00
C GLU A 105 17.38 -5.04 4.14
N ILE A 106 18.33 -5.06 3.20
CA ILE A 106 18.54 -3.95 2.27
C ILE A 106 17.45 -4.00 1.20
N ILE A 107 16.60 -2.96 1.15
CA ILE A 107 15.44 -2.88 0.26
C ILE A 107 15.64 -1.93 -0.91
N ALA A 108 16.63 -1.04 -0.83
CA ALA A 108 17.02 -0.16 -1.93
C ALA A 108 18.44 0.39 -1.72
N ASP A 109 19.03 0.84 -2.83
CA ASP A 109 20.22 1.70 -2.84
C ASP A 109 19.81 3.09 -3.34
N ILE A 110 20.44 4.13 -2.82
CA ILE A 110 20.42 5.48 -3.40
C ILE A 110 21.78 5.69 -4.05
N ILE A 111 21.76 5.97 -5.34
CA ILE A 111 22.97 6.15 -6.14
C ILE A 111 23.07 7.57 -6.72
N ASP A 112 24.26 7.98 -7.10
CA ASP A 112 24.49 9.20 -7.85
C ASP A 112 24.35 8.99 -9.37
N VAL A 113 24.65 10.02 -10.15
CA VAL A 113 24.60 9.98 -11.63
C VAL A 113 25.69 9.10 -12.27
N HIS A 114 26.70 8.71 -11.49
CA HIS A 114 27.80 7.84 -11.93
C HIS A 114 27.54 6.37 -11.55
N GLY A 115 26.48 6.10 -10.78
CA GLY A 115 26.11 4.77 -10.29
C GLY A 115 26.79 4.41 -8.95
N GLU A 116 27.48 5.35 -8.30
CA GLU A 116 28.09 5.14 -7.00
C GLU A 116 27.02 5.14 -5.90
N VAL A 117 27.09 4.17 -4.99
CA VAL A 117 26.14 4.05 -3.89
C VAL A 117 26.39 5.14 -2.85
N LEU A 118 25.44 6.05 -2.71
CA LEU A 118 25.46 7.13 -1.71
C LEU A 118 24.92 6.66 -0.36
N SER A 119 23.88 5.82 -0.37
CA SER A 119 23.23 5.32 0.84
C SER A 119 22.47 4.04 0.55
N GLN A 120 22.24 3.24 1.59
CA GLN A 120 21.39 2.04 1.53
C GLN A 120 20.17 2.24 2.44
N ILE A 121 19.02 1.75 1.98
CA ILE A 121 17.78 1.78 2.72
C ILE A 121 17.51 0.40 3.28
N TYR A 122 17.30 0.33 4.58
CA TYR A 122 17.07 -0.90 5.33
C TYR A 122 15.61 -0.99 5.78
N ALA A 123 15.05 -2.20 5.80
CA ALA A 123 13.75 -2.46 6.39
C ALA A 123 13.80 -2.16 7.91
N PRO A 124 12.89 -1.32 8.44
CA PRO A 124 12.92 -0.92 9.86
C PRO A 124 12.46 -2.04 10.79
N HIS A 125 11.66 -2.96 10.29
CA HIS A 125 11.12 -4.13 10.98
C HIS A 125 10.66 -5.18 9.97
N ASP A 126 10.35 -6.38 10.43
CA ASP A 126 9.70 -7.41 9.62
C ASP A 126 8.34 -6.92 9.14
N GLY A 127 8.02 -7.17 7.86
CA GLY A 127 6.74 -6.75 7.31
C GLY A 127 6.63 -6.81 5.79
N PHE A 128 5.46 -6.45 5.30
CA PHE A 128 5.21 -6.31 3.86
C PHE A 128 5.46 -4.88 3.40
N ILE A 129 6.06 -4.73 2.24
CA ILE A 129 6.14 -3.45 1.55
C ILE A 129 4.77 -3.19 0.90
N MET A 130 4.06 -2.18 1.39
CA MET A 130 2.72 -1.83 0.89
C MET A 130 2.76 -0.73 -0.17
N MET A 131 3.73 0.16 -0.08
CA MET A 131 3.99 1.19 -1.08
C MET A 131 5.49 1.33 -1.30
N ARG A 132 5.88 1.60 -2.53
CA ARG A 132 7.22 2.08 -2.87
C ARG A 132 7.14 3.27 -3.82
N ARG A 133 8.11 4.18 -3.71
CA ARG A 133 8.24 5.27 -4.66
C ARG A 133 8.45 4.72 -6.08
N ARG A 134 7.77 5.33 -7.02
CA ARG A 134 7.83 4.96 -8.43
C ARG A 134 8.95 5.67 -9.17
N ASP A 135 9.07 6.98 -8.92
CA ASP A 135 10.02 7.82 -9.64
C ASP A 135 11.43 7.54 -9.12
N ALA A 136 12.36 7.27 -10.03
CA ALA A 136 13.74 6.93 -9.67
C ALA A 136 14.47 8.12 -9.06
N ARG A 137 14.25 9.34 -9.58
CA ARG A 137 14.84 10.55 -9.00
C ARG A 137 14.13 10.90 -7.69
N ILE A 138 14.93 11.16 -6.66
CA ILE A 138 14.45 11.49 -5.33
C ILE A 138 15.16 12.73 -4.78
N GLU A 139 14.41 13.48 -3.96
CA GLU A 139 14.92 14.62 -3.20
C GLU A 139 14.81 14.30 -1.70
N VAL A 140 15.54 15.03 -0.87
CA VAL A 140 15.45 14.88 0.59
C VAL A 140 14.02 15.11 1.06
N GLY A 141 13.50 14.20 1.90
CA GLY A 141 12.14 14.23 2.42
C GLY A 141 11.12 13.46 1.58
N ASP A 142 11.48 13.01 0.38
CA ASP A 142 10.59 12.18 -0.43
C ASP A 142 10.26 10.87 0.27
N SER A 143 8.97 10.49 0.31
CA SER A 143 8.53 9.20 0.84
C SER A 143 8.94 8.08 -0.11
N LEU A 144 9.66 7.08 0.41
CA LEU A 144 10.25 5.99 -0.36
C LEU A 144 9.46 4.68 -0.22
N PHE A 145 9.12 4.29 1.02
CA PHE A 145 8.45 3.03 1.34
C PHE A 145 7.46 3.17 2.48
N ILE A 146 6.35 2.42 2.40
CA ILE A 146 5.44 2.19 3.52
C ILE A 146 5.36 0.70 3.78
N PHE A 147 5.27 0.34 5.05
CA PHE A 147 5.22 -1.03 5.54
C PHE A 147 3.93 -1.32 6.28
N ALA A 148 3.53 -2.59 6.25
CA ALA A 148 2.52 -3.12 7.16
C ALA A 148 2.99 -4.46 7.73
N LYS A 149 2.59 -4.74 8.98
CA LYS A 149 2.84 -6.02 9.64
C LYS A 149 1.74 -7.01 9.31
N LYS A 150 2.06 -8.30 9.30
CA LYS A 150 1.04 -9.33 9.22
C LYS A 150 0.13 -9.23 10.45
N ASP A 151 -1.19 -9.29 10.25
CA ASP A 151 -2.12 -9.39 11.38
C ASP A 151 -2.00 -10.80 11.98
N VAL A 152 -1.56 -10.86 13.23
CA VAL A 152 -1.39 -12.14 13.97
C VAL A 152 -2.69 -12.66 14.55
N ARG A 153 -3.81 -11.94 14.37
CA ARG A 153 -5.14 -12.32 14.83
C ARG A 153 -5.98 -13.04 13.78
N SER A 154 -5.44 -13.22 12.59
CA SER A 154 -6.10 -13.92 11.47
C SER A 154 -5.58 -15.33 11.28
#